data_6224751ecfdb1c8226df181f21c4890c
#
_entry.id   6224751ecfdb1c8226df181f21c4890c
#
_cell.length_a   1.000
_cell.length_b   1.000
_cell.length_c   1.000
_cell.angle_alpha   90.00
_cell.angle_beta   90.00
_cell.angle_gamma   90.00
#
_symmetry.space_group_name_H-M   'P 1'
#
loop_
_entity.id
_entity.type
_entity.pdbx_description
1 polymer ?
#
loop_
_entity_poly.entity_id
_entity_poly.type
_entity_poly.pdbx_seq_one_letter_code
_entity_poly.pdbx_strand_id
1 'polypeptide(L)'
;MASLFHTLFLPHSHNNHKAKLLWSQSLFIFLGLYLMGRSIIDITIGLKPGVLGFASQLDPNKIVELTNNQRLNAGVGTVKINESLNRAASAKVNDMFTNNYWAHVSPGGTEPWHFITNSGYKYQHAGENLARDFSSVKDVVNAWMA
;
A
#
# COMPACT_ATOMS: atom_id res chain seq x y z
N MET A 1 -11.28 -31.16 -43.63
CA MET A 1 -10.54 -31.19 -42.34
C MET A 1 -11.25 -30.20 -41.38
N ALA A 2 -11.69 -30.67 -40.21
CA ALA A 2 -12.21 -29.76 -39.18
C ALA A 2 -11.06 -28.84 -38.75
N SER A 3 -11.30 -27.55 -38.66
CA SER A 3 -10.27 -26.61 -38.18
C SER A 3 -9.87 -26.99 -36.75
N LEU A 4 -8.62 -26.68 -36.37
CA LEU A 4 -8.12 -26.89 -35.01
C LEU A 4 -9.06 -26.31 -33.96
N PHE A 5 -9.64 -25.16 -34.24
CA PHE A 5 -10.63 -24.49 -33.41
C PHE A 5 -11.85 -25.38 -33.13
N HIS A 6 -12.48 -25.97 -34.18
CA HIS A 6 -13.63 -26.84 -34.01
C HIS A 6 -13.32 -28.06 -33.13
N THR A 7 -12.14 -28.65 -33.33
CA THR A 7 -11.73 -29.84 -32.56
C THR A 7 -11.52 -29.51 -31.07
N LEU A 8 -10.97 -28.34 -30.78
CA LEU A 8 -10.63 -27.92 -29.41
C LEU A 8 -11.84 -27.44 -28.64
N PHE A 9 -12.69 -26.61 -29.27
CA PHE A 9 -13.71 -25.84 -28.55
C PHE A 9 -15.15 -26.33 -28.78
N LEU A 10 -15.42 -27.06 -29.87
CA LEU A 10 -16.78 -27.46 -30.21
C LEU A 10 -16.97 -29.00 -30.18
N PRO A 11 -18.13 -29.51 -29.72
CA PRO A 11 -18.49 -30.90 -29.87
C PRO A 11 -18.62 -31.26 -31.36
N HIS A 12 -17.98 -32.35 -31.79
CA HIS A 12 -18.03 -32.83 -33.15
C HIS A 12 -17.92 -34.34 -33.19
N SER A 13 -18.34 -34.99 -34.27
CA SER A 13 -18.25 -36.46 -34.46
C SER A 13 -16.81 -36.98 -34.32
N HIS A 14 -15.80 -36.19 -34.77
CA HIS A 14 -14.39 -36.59 -34.68
C HIS A 14 -13.77 -36.44 -33.27
N ASN A 15 -14.43 -35.77 -32.32
CA ASN A 15 -13.98 -35.65 -30.94
C ASN A 15 -14.93 -36.28 -29.92
N ASN A 16 -15.69 -37.27 -30.37
CA ASN A 16 -16.68 -38.00 -29.56
C ASN A 16 -17.71 -37.05 -28.89
N HIS A 17 -18.16 -36.01 -29.63
CA HIS A 17 -19.10 -35.01 -29.19
C HIS A 17 -18.68 -34.24 -27.91
N LYS A 18 -17.38 -34.24 -27.60
CA LYS A 18 -16.78 -33.43 -26.51
C LYS A 18 -15.65 -32.57 -27.04
N ALA A 19 -15.69 -31.30 -26.77
CA ALA A 19 -14.53 -30.38 -27.01
C ALA A 19 -13.29 -30.99 -26.33
N LYS A 20 -12.15 -31.07 -27.01
CA LYS A 20 -10.91 -31.64 -26.42
C LYS A 20 -10.46 -30.90 -25.16
N LEU A 21 -10.72 -29.61 -25.06
CA LEU A 21 -10.42 -28.83 -23.84
C LEU A 21 -11.23 -29.29 -22.61
N LEU A 22 -12.35 -29.97 -22.78
CA LEU A 22 -13.19 -30.50 -21.71
C LEU A 22 -12.84 -31.98 -21.37
N TRP A 23 -11.84 -32.55 -21.99
CA TRP A 23 -11.37 -33.89 -21.62
C TRP A 23 -10.64 -33.85 -20.28
N SER A 24 -10.76 -34.90 -19.52
CA SER A 24 -10.13 -35.00 -18.18
C SER A 24 -8.64 -34.67 -18.19
N GLN A 25 -7.92 -35.14 -19.23
CA GLN A 25 -6.49 -34.86 -19.40
C GLN A 25 -6.21 -33.38 -19.57
N SER A 26 -7.00 -32.66 -20.37
CA SER A 26 -6.87 -31.22 -20.56
C SER A 26 -7.21 -30.46 -19.30
N LEU A 27 -8.23 -30.89 -18.55
CA LEU A 27 -8.59 -30.29 -17.26
C LEU A 27 -7.49 -30.46 -16.22
N PHE A 28 -6.81 -31.61 -16.17
CA PHE A 28 -5.65 -31.79 -15.30
C PHE A 28 -4.48 -30.87 -15.69
N ILE A 29 -4.24 -30.66 -16.99
CA ILE A 29 -3.22 -29.74 -17.47
C ILE A 29 -3.57 -28.29 -17.03
N PHE A 30 -4.82 -27.86 -17.21
CA PHE A 30 -5.25 -26.53 -16.78
C PHE A 30 -5.16 -26.35 -15.25
N LEU A 31 -5.56 -27.37 -14.49
CA LEU A 31 -5.41 -27.35 -13.05
C LEU A 31 -3.93 -27.26 -12.64
N GLY A 32 -3.06 -28.02 -13.27
CA GLY A 32 -1.62 -27.95 -13.03
C GLY A 32 -1.04 -26.57 -13.34
N LEU A 33 -1.41 -25.98 -14.49
CA LEU A 33 -0.98 -24.61 -14.87
C LEU A 33 -1.52 -23.56 -13.89
N TYR A 34 -2.77 -23.71 -13.44
CA TYR A 34 -3.36 -22.82 -12.42
C TYR A 34 -2.61 -22.90 -11.09
N LEU A 35 -2.36 -24.12 -10.60
CA LEU A 35 -1.63 -24.32 -9.33
C LEU A 35 -0.19 -23.81 -9.43
N MET A 36 0.48 -24.05 -10.57
CA MET A 36 1.82 -23.52 -10.81
C MET A 36 1.82 -21.99 -10.85
N GLY A 37 0.86 -21.39 -11.55
CA GLY A 37 0.69 -19.94 -11.59
C GLY A 37 0.45 -19.34 -10.20
N ARG A 38 -0.42 -19.97 -9.39
CA ARG A 38 -0.66 -19.60 -7.99
C ARG A 38 0.64 -19.67 -7.17
N SER A 39 1.38 -20.79 -7.28
CA SER A 39 2.65 -20.96 -6.55
C SER A 39 3.69 -19.90 -6.94
N ILE A 40 3.79 -19.54 -8.23
CA ILE A 40 4.68 -18.48 -8.69
C ILE A 40 4.27 -17.13 -8.08
N ILE A 41 2.97 -16.82 -8.06
CA ILE A 41 2.44 -15.59 -7.47
C ILE A 41 2.76 -15.56 -5.95
N ASP A 42 2.47 -16.65 -5.24
CA ASP A 42 2.70 -16.73 -3.80
C ASP A 42 4.21 -16.61 -3.45
N ILE A 43 5.09 -17.23 -4.23
CA ILE A 43 6.55 -17.10 -4.11
C ILE A 43 6.97 -15.65 -4.41
N THR A 44 6.43 -15.03 -5.46
CA THR A 44 6.79 -13.67 -5.86
C THR A 44 6.35 -12.65 -4.82
N ILE A 45 5.17 -12.83 -4.22
CA ILE A 45 4.67 -12.01 -3.10
C ILE A 45 5.54 -12.25 -1.86
N GLY A 46 5.93 -13.49 -1.56
CA GLY A 46 6.81 -13.83 -0.43
C GLY A 46 8.23 -13.29 -0.58
N LEU A 47 8.77 -13.23 -1.81
CA LEU A 47 10.10 -12.70 -2.13
C LEU A 47 10.12 -11.17 -2.30
N LYS A 48 8.96 -10.56 -2.52
CA LYS A 48 8.81 -9.10 -2.53
C LYS A 48 7.83 -8.69 -1.44
N PRO A 49 8.28 -8.57 -0.18
CA PRO A 49 7.46 -7.97 0.88
C PRO A 49 7.10 -6.50 0.58
N GLY A 50 7.42 -6.02 -0.62
CA GLY A 50 7.36 -4.62 -1.02
C GLY A 50 6.01 -4.10 -1.49
N VAL A 51 4.95 -4.93 -1.64
CA VAL A 51 3.63 -4.37 -1.99
C VAL A 51 2.92 -3.79 -0.75
N LEU A 52 3.25 -4.31 0.46
CA LEU A 52 2.95 -3.67 1.73
C LEU A 52 4.14 -2.85 2.26
N GLY A 53 5.29 -2.90 1.60
CA GLY A 53 6.58 -2.43 2.09
C GLY A 53 7.00 -1.03 1.62
N PHE A 54 6.21 -0.32 0.82
CA PHE A 54 6.54 1.09 0.55
C PHE A 54 6.50 1.93 1.84
N ALA A 55 5.62 1.62 2.78
CA ALA A 55 5.61 2.26 4.09
C ALA A 55 6.77 1.84 5.00
N SER A 56 7.36 0.66 4.82
CA SER A 56 8.49 0.18 5.64
C SER A 56 9.84 0.79 5.27
N GLN A 57 9.94 1.49 4.12
CA GLN A 57 11.15 2.20 3.71
C GLN A 57 11.19 3.66 4.20
N LEU A 58 10.09 4.17 4.74
CA LEU A 58 10.00 5.53 5.28
C LEU A 58 10.30 5.50 6.79
N ASP A 59 11.58 5.42 7.15
CA ASP A 59 12.02 5.45 8.55
C ASP A 59 11.68 6.80 9.21
N PRO A 60 10.86 6.82 10.28
CA PRO A 60 10.53 8.04 11.00
C PRO A 60 11.75 8.79 11.55
N ASN A 61 12.80 8.06 11.97
CA ASN A 61 14.04 8.68 12.45
C ASN A 61 14.72 9.48 11.32
N LYS A 62 14.70 8.91 10.10
CA LYS A 62 15.28 9.58 8.94
C LYS A 62 14.44 10.79 8.50
N ILE A 63 13.13 10.75 8.67
CA ILE A 63 12.25 11.91 8.46
C ILE A 63 12.64 13.04 9.42
N VAL A 64 12.77 12.73 10.71
CA VAL A 64 13.17 13.70 11.73
C VAL A 64 14.57 14.27 11.47
N GLU A 65 15.53 13.40 11.10
CA GLU A 65 16.88 13.82 10.74
C GLU A 65 16.87 14.84 9.59
N LEU A 66 16.24 14.50 8.46
CA LEU A 66 16.19 15.39 7.29
C LEU A 66 15.39 16.66 7.56
N THR A 67 14.31 16.57 8.33
CA THR A 67 13.57 17.76 8.79
C THR A 67 14.44 18.67 9.65
N ASN A 68 15.23 18.09 10.57
CA ASN A 68 16.15 18.86 11.42
C ASN A 68 17.26 19.54 10.61
N ASN A 69 17.74 18.91 9.54
CA ASN A 69 18.69 19.55 8.64
C ASN A 69 18.09 20.82 8.00
N GLN A 70 16.84 20.75 7.54
CA GLN A 70 16.15 21.93 7.01
C GLN A 70 15.94 23.01 8.06
N ARG A 71 15.56 22.61 9.29
CA ARG A 71 15.35 23.52 10.41
C ARG A 71 16.63 24.25 10.81
N LEU A 72 17.75 23.54 10.87
CA LEU A 72 19.09 24.12 11.17
C LEU A 72 19.51 25.10 10.07
N ASN A 73 19.29 24.75 8.80
CA ASN A 73 19.56 25.65 7.67
C ASN A 73 18.72 26.93 7.74
N ALA A 74 17.51 26.85 8.29
CA ALA A 74 16.63 27.98 8.53
C ALA A 74 16.90 28.73 9.86
N GLY A 75 17.92 28.32 10.63
CA GLY A 75 18.27 28.95 11.91
C GLY A 75 17.29 28.74 13.04
N VAL A 76 16.44 27.65 12.96
CA VAL A 76 15.45 27.32 14.00
C VAL A 76 15.82 26.03 14.74
N GLY A 77 15.30 25.89 15.96
CA GLY A 77 15.60 24.74 16.82
C GLY A 77 15.13 23.40 16.25
N THR A 78 15.83 22.32 16.56
CA THR A 78 15.51 20.95 16.13
C THR A 78 14.27 20.39 16.85
N VAL A 79 13.60 19.44 16.18
CA VAL A 79 12.50 18.65 16.77
C VAL A 79 12.97 17.28 17.18
N LYS A 80 12.20 16.61 18.04
CA LYS A 80 12.45 15.24 18.53
C LYS A 80 11.20 14.40 18.36
N ILE A 81 11.39 13.09 18.22
CA ILE A 81 10.30 12.11 18.25
C ILE A 81 9.60 12.17 19.61
N ASN A 82 8.27 12.11 19.58
CA ASN A 82 7.43 12.05 20.77
C ASN A 82 6.37 10.95 20.61
N GLU A 83 6.33 10.03 21.56
CA GLU A 83 5.46 8.85 21.49
C GLU A 83 3.96 9.20 21.49
N SER A 84 3.56 10.27 22.16
CA SER A 84 2.16 10.71 22.12
C SER A 84 1.80 11.23 20.72
N LEU A 85 2.68 11.97 20.07
CA LEU A 85 2.48 12.41 18.70
C LEU A 85 2.52 11.24 17.70
N ASN A 86 3.37 10.24 17.93
CA ASN A 86 3.36 9.00 17.12
C ASN A 86 2.02 8.28 17.22
N ARG A 87 1.44 8.17 18.44
CA ARG A 87 0.10 7.61 18.63
C ARG A 87 -0.98 8.44 17.93
N ALA A 88 -0.90 9.77 18.02
CA ALA A 88 -1.82 10.67 17.33
C ALA A 88 -1.78 10.47 15.81
N ALA A 89 -0.58 10.45 15.24
CA ALA A 89 -0.39 10.22 13.79
C ALA A 89 -0.93 8.85 13.37
N SER A 90 -0.66 7.78 14.13
CA SER A 90 -1.19 6.45 13.86
C SER A 90 -2.72 6.40 13.93
N ALA A 91 -3.31 7.06 14.92
CA ALA A 91 -4.77 7.15 15.05
C ALA A 91 -5.40 7.90 13.86
N LYS A 92 -4.78 9.01 13.43
CA LYS A 92 -5.21 9.77 12.24
C LYS A 92 -5.14 8.93 10.97
N VAL A 93 -4.05 8.21 10.76
CA VAL A 93 -3.89 7.31 9.60
C VAL A 93 -4.97 6.22 9.60
N ASN A 94 -5.22 5.58 10.75
CA ASN A 94 -6.28 4.57 10.86
C ASN A 94 -7.66 5.15 10.57
N ASP A 95 -7.95 6.37 11.03
CA ASP A 95 -9.21 7.05 10.72
C ASP A 95 -9.36 7.33 9.22
N MET A 96 -8.29 7.82 8.56
CA MET A 96 -8.28 8.03 7.11
C MET A 96 -8.54 6.74 6.32
N PHE A 97 -7.93 5.61 6.71
CA PHE A 97 -8.17 4.32 6.06
C PHE A 97 -9.59 3.79 6.32
N THR A 98 -10.05 3.86 7.56
CA THR A 98 -11.38 3.35 7.94
C THR A 98 -12.50 4.11 7.24
N ASN A 99 -12.36 5.42 7.11
CA ASN A 99 -13.37 6.30 6.54
C ASN A 99 -13.09 6.67 5.06
N ASN A 100 -12.08 6.04 4.46
CA ASN A 100 -11.71 6.17 3.05
C ASN A 100 -11.58 7.63 2.58
N TYR A 101 -10.73 8.42 3.25
CA TYR A 101 -10.46 9.79 2.87
C TYR A 101 -8.96 10.13 2.98
N TRP A 102 -8.54 11.21 2.30
CA TRP A 102 -7.21 11.78 2.40
C TRP A 102 -7.32 13.31 2.53
N ALA A 103 -7.37 13.80 3.75
CA ALA A 103 -7.50 15.23 4.07
C ALA A 103 -7.10 15.49 5.53
N HIS A 104 -6.81 16.75 5.86
CA HIS A 104 -6.59 17.19 7.24
C HIS A 104 -7.86 17.00 8.09
N VAL A 105 -9.00 17.42 7.59
CA VAL A 105 -10.29 17.29 8.26
C VAL A 105 -11.02 16.06 7.71
N SER A 106 -11.59 15.22 8.58
CA SER A 106 -12.37 14.06 8.16
C SER A 106 -13.71 14.49 7.50
N PRO A 107 -14.37 13.62 6.72
CA PRO A 107 -15.70 13.90 6.18
C PRO A 107 -16.75 14.21 7.26
N GLY A 108 -16.57 13.70 8.47
CA GLY A 108 -17.41 13.98 9.64
C GLY A 108 -17.03 15.25 10.40
N GLY A 109 -16.06 16.05 9.91
CA GLY A 109 -15.63 17.30 10.54
C GLY A 109 -14.60 17.13 11.66
N THR A 110 -14.03 15.93 11.86
CA THR A 110 -12.99 15.73 12.88
C THR A 110 -11.68 16.34 12.41
N GLU A 111 -11.17 17.28 13.17
CA GLU A 111 -9.91 17.96 12.91
C GLU A 111 -8.69 17.17 13.42
N PRO A 112 -7.48 17.37 12.88
CA PRO A 112 -6.27 16.67 13.30
C PRO A 112 -5.92 16.89 14.78
N TRP A 113 -6.29 18.03 15.34
CA TRP A 113 -6.07 18.36 16.76
C TRP A 113 -6.76 17.44 17.74
N HIS A 114 -7.87 16.81 17.32
CA HIS A 114 -8.56 15.80 18.08
C HIS A 114 -7.66 14.61 18.41
N PHE A 115 -6.92 14.11 17.44
CA PHE A 115 -5.99 12.97 17.61
C PHE A 115 -4.82 13.33 18.53
N ILE A 116 -4.29 14.56 18.42
CA ILE A 116 -3.21 15.07 19.28
C ILE A 116 -3.68 15.16 20.73
N THR A 117 -4.84 15.76 20.96
CA THR A 117 -5.42 15.90 22.31
C THR A 117 -5.73 14.55 22.94
N ASN A 118 -6.33 13.63 22.17
CA ASN A 118 -6.68 12.29 22.64
C ASN A 118 -5.45 11.42 22.93
N SER A 119 -4.29 11.72 22.32
CA SER A 119 -3.03 11.05 22.65
C SER A 119 -2.43 11.51 23.99
N GLY A 120 -3.03 12.52 24.64
CA GLY A 120 -2.55 13.13 25.88
C GLY A 120 -1.42 14.15 25.68
N TYR A 121 -1.14 14.57 24.44
CA TYR A 121 -0.11 15.57 24.17
C TYR A 121 -0.66 16.99 24.37
N LYS A 122 -0.01 17.77 25.22
CA LYS A 122 -0.34 19.18 25.47
C LYS A 122 0.53 20.06 24.60
N TYR A 123 -0.08 21.00 23.89
CA TYR A 123 0.62 21.92 22.99
C TYR A 123 0.03 23.34 23.04
N GLN A 124 0.80 24.31 22.61
CA GLN A 124 0.35 25.69 22.33
C GLN A 124 0.06 25.88 20.85
N HIS A 125 0.93 25.30 20.02
CA HIS A 125 0.81 25.32 18.56
C HIS A 125 1.07 23.91 18.05
N ALA A 126 0.33 23.47 17.04
CA ALA A 126 0.53 22.20 16.37
C ALA A 126 0.35 22.37 14.87
N GLY A 127 1.01 21.52 14.10
CA GLY A 127 0.86 21.42 12.65
C GLY A 127 0.76 19.94 12.26
N GLU A 128 0.10 19.68 11.17
CA GLU A 128 0.02 18.36 10.55
C GLU A 128 0.52 18.43 9.12
N ASN A 129 1.47 17.57 8.76
CA ASN A 129 1.87 17.34 7.39
C ASN A 129 1.39 15.95 6.96
N LEU A 130 0.79 15.87 5.78
CA LEU A 130 0.38 14.63 5.15
C LEU A 130 1.28 14.32 3.96
N ALA A 131 1.62 13.04 3.78
CA ALA A 131 2.35 12.55 2.61
C ALA A 131 1.82 11.17 2.20
N ARG A 132 1.63 10.96 0.90
CA ARG A 132 1.28 9.66 0.32
C ARG A 132 2.00 9.47 -1.01
N ASP A 133 2.14 8.21 -1.43
CA ASP A 133 2.70 7.84 -2.74
C ASP A 133 4.18 8.20 -2.94
N PHE A 134 4.91 8.46 -1.84
CA PHE A 134 6.36 8.68 -1.87
C PHE A 134 7.13 7.37 -1.64
N SER A 135 8.22 7.19 -2.38
CA SER A 135 9.12 6.05 -2.25
C SER A 135 10.38 6.33 -1.44
N SER A 136 10.66 7.61 -1.11
CA SER A 136 11.82 7.99 -0.32
C SER A 136 11.50 9.04 0.73
N VAL A 137 12.19 8.97 1.87
CA VAL A 137 12.10 9.97 2.94
C VAL A 137 12.53 11.36 2.45
N LYS A 138 13.53 11.42 1.58
CA LYS A 138 14.03 12.69 1.02
C LYS A 138 12.94 13.40 0.23
N ASP A 139 12.18 12.66 -0.58
CA ASP A 139 11.13 13.25 -1.41
C ASP A 139 9.95 13.73 -0.56
N VAL A 140 9.61 13.01 0.52
CA VAL A 140 8.62 13.45 1.51
C VAL A 140 9.03 14.79 2.11
N VAL A 141 10.25 14.89 2.65
CA VAL A 141 10.71 16.12 3.31
C VAL A 141 10.82 17.26 2.32
N ASN A 142 11.32 17.02 1.10
CA ASN A 142 11.38 18.05 0.06
C ASN A 142 9.99 18.56 -0.32
N ALA A 143 8.99 17.67 -0.44
CA ALA A 143 7.61 18.06 -0.75
C ALA A 143 6.98 18.91 0.37
N TRP A 144 7.35 18.67 1.63
CA TRP A 144 6.88 19.48 2.77
C TRP A 144 7.56 20.86 2.85
N MET A 145 8.71 21.04 2.16
CA MET A 145 9.47 22.29 2.15
C MET A 145 9.20 23.16 0.92
N ALA A 146 8.48 22.65 -0.08
CA ALA A 146 8.10 23.36 -1.30
C ALA A 146 6.89 24.28 -1.06
#